data_64e9fa59ec2d3fe4ee4865e381d58452
#
_entry.id   64e9fa59ec2d3fe4ee4865e381d58452
#
_cell.length_a   1.000
_cell.length_b   1.000
_cell.length_c   1.000
_cell.angle_alpha   90.00
_cell.angle_beta   90.00
_cell.angle_gamma   90.00
#
_symmetry.space_group_name_H-M   'P 1'
#
loop_
_entity.id
_entity.type
_entity.pdbx_description
1 polymer ?
#
loop_
_entity_poly.entity_id
_entity_poly.type
_entity_poly.pdbx_seq_one_letter_code
_entity_poly.pdbx_strand_id
1 'polypeptide(L)'
;QFRSDSSCVIATGVLLDPYTGQTINFVRGVGTSNEVQIDHVVAVSDAWQKGAQQLSSAQRYAFYNDPLNLLAVSGSANAQKSDSDAASWLPSNKAYRCAYVARQVAVKISYNLWVTQAEYDAINRVLRDCPDQALPTG
;
A
#
# COMPACT_ATOMS: atom_id res chain seq x y z
N GLN A 1 -4.42 -20.25 8.00
CA GLN A 1 -5.48 -20.94 8.75
C GLN A 1 -6.53 -19.93 9.22
N PHE A 2 -7.81 -20.22 8.99
CA PHE A 2 -8.91 -19.35 9.41
C PHE A 2 -9.33 -19.65 10.86
N ARG A 3 -10.01 -18.68 11.48
CA ARG A 3 -10.59 -18.90 12.81
C ARG A 3 -11.74 -19.90 12.72
N SER A 4 -11.92 -20.67 13.78
CA SER A 4 -13.00 -21.67 13.84
C SER A 4 -14.40 -21.05 13.87
N ASP A 5 -14.52 -19.81 14.33
CA ASP A 5 -15.78 -19.08 14.44
C ASP A 5 -16.11 -18.25 13.18
N SER A 6 -15.19 -18.18 12.23
CA SER A 6 -15.40 -17.42 10.99
C SER A 6 -14.42 -17.86 9.92
N SER A 7 -14.93 -18.32 8.78
CA SER A 7 -14.10 -18.67 7.62
C SER A 7 -13.48 -17.44 6.93
N CYS A 8 -13.93 -16.23 7.29
CA CYS A 8 -13.45 -14.97 6.68
C CYS A 8 -12.36 -14.29 7.50
N VAL A 9 -12.03 -14.81 8.69
CA VAL A 9 -11.04 -14.20 9.58
C VAL A 9 -9.85 -15.12 9.73
N ILE A 10 -8.67 -14.62 9.34
CA ILE A 10 -7.43 -15.39 9.43
C ILE A 10 -6.98 -15.44 10.88
N ALA A 11 -6.80 -16.67 11.41
CA ALA A 11 -6.30 -16.89 12.77
C ALA A 11 -4.78 -16.95 12.83
N THR A 12 -4.15 -17.61 11.86
CA THR A 12 -2.69 -17.73 11.76
C THR A 12 -2.26 -17.62 10.31
N GLY A 13 -1.04 -17.20 10.10
CA GLY A 13 -0.47 -17.11 8.75
C GLY A 13 1.00 -16.71 8.78
N VAL A 14 1.63 -16.79 7.61
CA VAL A 14 3.00 -16.33 7.40
C VAL A 14 2.96 -15.27 6.32
N LEU A 15 3.50 -14.10 6.62
CA LEU A 15 3.62 -13.01 5.66
C LEU A 15 5.09 -12.75 5.38
N LEU A 16 5.47 -12.79 4.10
CA LEU A 16 6.71 -12.17 3.65
C LEU A 16 6.42 -10.69 3.44
N ASP A 17 6.74 -9.87 4.44
CA ASP A 17 6.39 -8.45 4.42
C ASP A 17 7.14 -7.71 3.30
N PRO A 18 6.43 -7.12 2.34
CA PRO A 18 7.09 -6.41 1.24
C PRO A 18 7.79 -5.13 1.72
N TYR A 19 7.31 -4.50 2.79
CA TYR A 19 7.87 -3.23 3.25
C TYR A 19 9.20 -3.35 3.97
N THR A 20 9.40 -4.42 4.72
CA THR A 20 10.65 -4.66 5.45
C THR A 20 11.49 -5.79 4.88
N GLY A 21 10.90 -6.67 4.09
CA GLY A 21 11.54 -7.88 3.59
C GLY A 21 11.61 -8.99 4.63
N GLN A 22 11.01 -8.81 5.79
CA GLN A 22 11.04 -9.77 6.89
C GLN A 22 9.84 -10.73 6.81
N THR A 23 10.03 -11.93 7.34
CA THR A 23 8.96 -12.91 7.49
C THR A 23 8.26 -12.67 8.83
N ILE A 24 6.94 -12.52 8.80
CA ILE A 24 6.11 -12.33 9.98
C ILE A 24 5.25 -13.57 10.17
N ASN A 25 5.42 -14.24 11.32
CA ASN A 25 4.55 -15.34 11.74
C ASN A 25 3.39 -14.73 12.51
N PHE A 26 2.24 -14.62 11.87
CA PHE A 26 1.08 -13.93 12.41
C PHE A 26 0.19 -14.91 13.18
N VAL A 27 -0.17 -14.53 14.39
CA VAL A 27 -1.19 -15.21 15.21
C VAL A 27 -2.17 -14.15 15.68
N ARG A 28 -3.44 -14.29 15.30
CA ARG A 28 -4.47 -13.33 15.71
C ARG A 28 -4.74 -13.46 17.21
N GLY A 29 -4.78 -12.34 17.89
CA GLY A 29 -5.06 -12.29 19.31
C GLY A 29 -4.85 -10.90 19.89
N VAL A 30 -5.12 -10.76 21.19
CA VAL A 30 -4.87 -9.51 21.90
C VAL A 30 -3.36 -9.23 21.93
N GLY A 31 -2.97 -8.05 21.45
CA GLY A 31 -1.57 -7.62 21.37
C GLY A 31 -0.80 -8.13 20.16
N THR A 32 -1.39 -9.00 19.33
CA THR A 32 -0.71 -9.57 18.16
C THR A 32 -1.41 -9.24 16.84
N SER A 33 -2.70 -8.87 16.88
CA SER A 33 -3.49 -8.58 15.65
C SER A 33 -2.92 -7.43 14.82
N ASN A 34 -2.13 -6.55 15.42
CA ASN A 34 -1.53 -5.40 14.73
C ASN A 34 -0.20 -5.71 14.05
N GLU A 35 0.31 -6.93 14.16
CA GLU A 35 1.57 -7.32 13.51
C GLU A 35 1.47 -7.30 12.00
N VAL A 36 0.28 -7.61 11.46
CA VAL A 36 -0.03 -7.55 10.03
C VAL A 36 -1.26 -6.69 9.83
N GLN A 37 -1.15 -5.72 8.95
CA GLN A 37 -2.23 -4.80 8.62
C GLN A 37 -2.40 -4.72 7.10
N ILE A 38 -3.59 -4.33 6.66
CA ILE A 38 -3.85 -4.02 5.26
C ILE A 38 -3.62 -2.52 5.07
N ASP A 39 -2.63 -2.19 4.24
CA ASP A 39 -2.33 -0.81 3.89
C ASP A 39 -2.99 -0.42 2.58
N HIS A 40 -3.48 0.81 2.51
CA HIS A 40 -3.77 1.47 1.24
C HIS A 40 -2.45 2.03 0.71
N VAL A 41 -1.93 1.48 -0.37
CA VAL A 41 -0.62 1.86 -0.92
C VAL A 41 -0.58 3.34 -1.26
N VAL A 42 -1.63 3.85 -1.90
CA VAL A 42 -1.93 5.29 -1.91
C VAL A 42 -2.86 5.55 -0.72
N ALA A 43 -2.34 6.23 0.29
CA ALA A 43 -3.07 6.46 1.52
C ALA A 43 -4.38 7.23 1.24
N VAL A 44 -5.44 6.90 1.98
CA VAL A 44 -6.76 7.50 1.78
C VAL A 44 -6.71 9.02 1.96
N SER A 45 -6.02 9.49 3.00
CA SER A 45 -5.87 10.93 3.26
C SER A 45 -5.06 11.64 2.17
N ASP A 46 -4.00 10.99 1.67
CA ASP A 46 -3.22 11.52 0.55
C ASP A 46 -4.08 11.64 -0.71
N ALA A 47 -4.83 10.60 -1.03
CA ALA A 47 -5.74 10.59 -2.18
C ALA A 47 -6.79 11.71 -2.06
N TRP A 48 -7.34 11.90 -0.86
CA TRP A 48 -8.32 12.95 -0.62
C TRP A 48 -7.80 14.34 -0.97
N GLN A 49 -6.55 14.62 -0.62
CA GLN A 49 -5.88 15.88 -0.92
C GLN A 49 -5.49 16.03 -2.39
N LYS A 50 -5.44 14.94 -3.16
CA LYS A 50 -4.90 14.93 -4.51
C LYS A 50 -5.92 14.46 -5.55
N GLY A 51 -7.17 14.75 -5.33
CA GLY A 51 -8.23 14.58 -6.34
C GLY A 51 -9.39 13.71 -5.95
N ALA A 52 -9.30 12.89 -4.89
CA ALA A 52 -10.40 12.00 -4.49
C ALA A 52 -11.65 12.77 -4.10
N GLN A 53 -11.54 14.02 -3.69
CA GLN A 53 -12.68 14.91 -3.42
C GLN A 53 -13.58 15.09 -4.64
N GLN A 54 -13.02 15.00 -5.83
CA GLN A 54 -13.73 15.18 -7.10
C GLN A 54 -14.38 13.89 -7.61
N LEU A 55 -14.05 12.75 -7.00
CA LEU A 55 -14.62 11.47 -7.38
C LEU A 55 -16.05 11.34 -6.85
N SER A 56 -16.88 10.57 -7.56
CA SER A 56 -18.18 10.17 -7.04
C SER A 56 -18.05 9.27 -5.82
N SER A 57 -19.12 9.11 -5.05
CA SER A 57 -19.12 8.17 -3.91
C SER A 57 -18.82 6.74 -4.37
N ALA A 58 -19.34 6.32 -5.53
CA ALA A 58 -19.06 5.00 -6.08
C ALA A 58 -17.57 4.82 -6.43
N GLN A 59 -16.96 5.85 -7.01
CA GLN A 59 -15.53 5.82 -7.35
C GLN A 59 -14.66 5.81 -6.10
N ARG A 60 -15.02 6.56 -5.06
CA ARG A 60 -14.29 6.53 -3.79
C ARG A 60 -14.41 5.18 -3.09
N TYR A 61 -15.59 4.57 -3.15
CA TYR A 61 -15.79 3.21 -2.64
C TYR A 61 -14.91 2.20 -3.40
N ALA A 62 -14.88 2.29 -4.73
CA ALA A 62 -14.04 1.44 -5.56
C ALA A 62 -12.55 1.60 -5.22
N PHE A 63 -12.08 2.83 -5.06
CA PHE A 63 -10.70 3.12 -4.66
C PHE A 63 -10.37 2.48 -3.31
N TYR A 64 -11.22 2.66 -2.33
CA TYR A 64 -11.00 2.16 -0.96
C TYR A 64 -10.90 0.64 -0.91
N ASN A 65 -11.62 -0.06 -1.79
CA ASN A 65 -11.70 -1.52 -1.82
C ASN A 65 -10.92 -2.16 -2.97
N ASP A 66 -10.16 -1.39 -3.73
CA ASP A 66 -9.43 -1.89 -4.89
C ASP A 66 -8.24 -2.75 -4.45
N PRO A 67 -8.18 -4.04 -4.86
CA PRO A 67 -7.04 -4.90 -4.54
C PRO A 67 -5.70 -4.33 -5.02
N LEU A 68 -5.70 -3.53 -6.09
CA LEU A 68 -4.49 -2.85 -6.57
C LEU A 68 -3.92 -1.92 -5.51
N ASN A 69 -4.77 -1.34 -4.66
CA ASN A 69 -4.39 -0.40 -3.60
C ASN A 69 -4.31 -1.03 -2.21
N LEU A 70 -4.56 -2.33 -2.09
CA LEU A 70 -4.57 -3.03 -0.80
C LEU A 70 -3.38 -3.99 -0.71
N LEU A 71 -2.64 -3.93 0.38
CA LEU A 71 -1.44 -4.72 0.56
C LEU A 71 -1.29 -5.13 2.02
N ALA A 72 -1.14 -6.44 2.26
CA ALA A 72 -0.83 -6.96 3.59
C ALA A 72 0.63 -6.65 3.92
N VAL A 73 0.88 -5.99 5.03
CA VAL A 73 2.21 -5.48 5.40
C VAL A 73 2.43 -5.54 6.91
N SER A 74 3.68 -5.34 7.31
CA SER A 74 4.06 -5.11 8.71
C SER A 74 3.26 -3.95 9.30
N GLY A 75 2.62 -4.18 10.43
CA GLY A 75 1.88 -3.13 11.13
C GLY A 75 2.77 -1.97 11.57
N SER A 76 4.01 -2.25 12.01
CA SER A 76 4.95 -1.20 12.41
C SER A 76 5.42 -0.37 11.23
N ALA A 77 5.70 -0.97 10.09
CA ALA A 77 6.06 -0.25 8.87
C ALA A 77 4.88 0.58 8.36
N ASN A 78 3.66 0.04 8.44
CA ASN A 78 2.45 0.77 8.08
C ASN A 78 2.23 2.00 8.97
N ALA A 79 2.47 1.87 10.27
CA ALA A 79 2.39 2.99 11.20
C ALA A 79 3.41 4.09 10.89
N GLN A 80 4.64 3.72 10.51
CA GLN A 80 5.66 4.67 10.08
C GLN A 80 5.27 5.39 8.78
N LYS A 81 4.72 4.65 7.82
CA LYS A 81 4.25 5.22 6.56
C LYS A 81 3.14 6.24 6.78
N SER A 82 2.16 5.90 7.63
CA SER A 82 0.99 6.74 7.87
C SER A 82 0.34 7.16 6.54
N ASP A 83 0.08 8.44 6.33
CA ASP A 83 -0.51 8.99 5.10
C ASP A 83 0.53 9.55 4.12
N SER A 84 1.79 9.17 4.27
CA SER A 84 2.89 9.68 3.45
C SER A 84 2.77 9.25 1.99
N ASP A 85 3.18 10.13 1.10
CA ASP A 85 3.45 9.82 -0.30
C ASP A 85 4.92 9.38 -0.49
N ALA A 86 5.31 9.09 -1.74
CA ALA A 86 6.65 8.61 -2.06
C ALA A 86 7.76 9.65 -1.81
N ALA A 87 7.42 10.92 -1.67
CA ALA A 87 8.39 11.96 -1.32
C ALA A 87 8.77 11.91 0.16
N SER A 88 7.88 11.40 1.02
CA SER A 88 8.04 11.42 2.47
C SER A 88 8.38 10.05 3.05
N TRP A 89 8.02 8.97 2.37
CA TRP A 89 8.28 7.62 2.85
C TRP A 89 8.41 6.63 1.69
N LEU A 90 9.37 5.74 1.80
CA LEU A 90 9.55 4.57 0.93
C LEU A 90 9.81 3.34 1.80
N PRO A 91 9.45 2.13 1.32
CA PRO A 91 9.78 0.91 2.05
C PRO A 91 11.28 0.81 2.34
N SER A 92 11.64 0.38 3.54
CA SER A 92 13.04 0.11 3.89
C SER A 92 13.60 -1.06 3.07
N ASN A 93 12.74 -1.99 2.64
CA ASN A 93 13.10 -3.03 1.69
C ASN A 93 13.30 -2.41 0.30
N LYS A 94 14.55 -2.09 -0.01
CA LYS A 94 14.88 -1.43 -1.28
C LYS A 94 14.49 -2.24 -2.50
N ALA A 95 14.51 -3.57 -2.40
CA ALA A 95 14.12 -4.45 -3.50
C ALA A 95 12.64 -4.29 -3.91
N TYR A 96 11.80 -3.77 -3.01
CA TYR A 96 10.38 -3.57 -3.28
C TYR A 96 10.05 -2.16 -3.79
N ARG A 97 10.97 -1.21 -3.72
CA ARG A 97 10.66 0.21 -4.03
C ARG A 97 10.16 0.42 -5.45
N CYS A 98 10.73 -0.28 -6.42
CA CYS A 98 10.29 -0.18 -7.82
C CYS A 98 8.83 -0.63 -7.98
N ALA A 99 8.49 -1.80 -7.46
CA ALA A 99 7.13 -2.33 -7.49
C ALA A 99 6.16 -1.46 -6.68
N TYR A 100 6.60 -0.94 -5.54
CA TYR A 100 5.81 -0.08 -4.68
C TYR A 100 5.42 1.22 -5.40
N VAL A 101 6.39 1.91 -5.98
CA VAL A 101 6.16 3.16 -6.69
C VAL A 101 5.33 2.93 -7.95
N ALA A 102 5.60 1.85 -8.69
CA ALA A 102 4.80 1.49 -9.87
C ALA A 102 3.33 1.24 -9.48
N ARG A 103 3.09 0.60 -8.35
CA ARG A 103 1.73 0.37 -7.84
C ARG A 103 1.03 1.68 -7.49
N GLN A 104 1.71 2.61 -6.84
CA GLN A 104 1.15 3.93 -6.55
C GLN A 104 0.78 4.68 -7.83
N VAL A 105 1.64 4.65 -8.83
CA VAL A 105 1.38 5.30 -10.12
C VAL A 105 0.15 4.67 -10.78
N ALA A 106 0.06 3.34 -10.81
CA ALA A 106 -1.07 2.63 -11.40
C ALA A 106 -2.39 3.00 -10.73
N VAL A 107 -2.43 3.07 -9.41
CA VAL A 107 -3.62 3.49 -8.66
C VAL A 107 -4.00 4.93 -9.00
N LYS A 108 -3.04 5.84 -9.01
CA LYS A 108 -3.32 7.26 -9.30
C LYS A 108 -3.82 7.46 -10.72
N ILE A 109 -3.28 6.73 -11.70
CA ILE A 109 -3.77 6.76 -13.07
C ILE A 109 -5.22 6.25 -13.12
N SER A 110 -5.50 5.14 -12.45
CA SER A 110 -6.84 4.51 -12.48
C SER A 110 -7.93 5.43 -11.93
N TYR A 111 -7.60 6.33 -11.01
CA TYR A 111 -8.58 7.21 -10.35
C TYR A 111 -8.35 8.70 -10.65
N ASN A 112 -7.54 9.02 -11.63
CA ASN A 112 -7.24 10.41 -12.02
C ASN A 112 -6.79 11.28 -10.84
N LEU A 113 -5.97 10.71 -9.97
CA LEU A 113 -5.36 11.44 -8.87
C LEU A 113 -4.07 12.09 -9.34
N TRP A 114 -3.74 13.23 -8.74
CA TRP A 114 -2.50 13.92 -9.08
C TRP A 114 -1.41 13.72 -8.05
N VAL A 115 -0.22 14.22 -8.36
CA VAL A 115 0.96 14.16 -7.49
C VAL A 115 1.51 15.57 -7.31
N THR A 116 2.18 15.81 -6.19
CA THR A 116 2.97 17.02 -6.01
C THR A 116 4.27 16.93 -6.82
N GLN A 117 4.95 18.05 -7.02
CA GLN A 117 6.25 18.06 -7.68
C GLN A 117 7.27 17.20 -6.93
N ALA A 118 7.29 17.30 -5.60
CA ALA A 118 8.21 16.50 -4.77
C ALA A 118 7.94 15.00 -4.92
N GLU A 119 6.68 14.60 -4.98
CA GLU A 119 6.27 13.21 -5.20
C GLU A 119 6.68 12.75 -6.59
N TYR A 120 6.45 13.54 -7.62
CA TYR A 120 6.86 13.25 -9.00
C TYR A 120 8.37 13.03 -9.08
N ASP A 121 9.15 13.89 -8.45
CA ASP A 121 10.61 13.77 -8.45
C ASP A 121 11.06 12.49 -7.73
N ALA A 122 10.43 12.13 -6.62
CA ALA A 122 10.74 10.91 -5.88
C ALA A 122 10.40 9.67 -6.70
N ILE A 123 9.24 9.66 -7.36
CA ILE A 123 8.81 8.56 -8.24
C ILE A 123 9.82 8.36 -9.37
N ASN A 124 10.21 9.43 -10.03
CA ASN A 124 11.20 9.36 -11.13
C ASN A 124 12.56 8.88 -10.65
N ARG A 125 12.98 9.29 -9.46
CA ARG A 125 14.25 8.85 -8.89
C ARG A 125 14.27 7.35 -8.67
N VAL A 126 13.18 6.79 -8.19
CA VAL A 126 13.07 5.33 -7.97
C VAL A 126 12.99 4.61 -9.32
N LEU A 127 12.11 5.03 -10.22
CA LEU A 127 11.86 4.32 -11.48
C LEU A 127 13.05 4.41 -12.44
N ARG A 128 13.89 5.42 -12.32
CA ARG A 128 15.13 5.54 -13.11
C ARG A 128 16.04 4.33 -12.94
N ASP A 129 16.06 3.74 -11.74
CA ASP A 129 16.90 2.59 -11.44
C ASP A 129 16.27 1.27 -11.86
N CYS A 130 15.03 1.29 -12.35
CA CYS A 130 14.28 0.09 -12.76
C CYS A 130 13.45 0.36 -14.02
N PRO A 131 14.11 0.65 -15.17
CA PRO A 131 13.40 1.09 -16.38
C PRO A 131 12.45 0.02 -16.95
N ASP A 132 12.66 -1.26 -16.59
CA ASP A 132 11.80 -2.36 -17.05
C ASP A 132 10.62 -2.65 -16.11
N GLN A 133 10.45 -1.84 -15.05
CA GLN A 133 9.35 -2.04 -14.12
C GLN A 133 8.01 -1.73 -14.79
N ALA A 134 7.16 -2.76 -14.94
CA ALA A 134 5.82 -2.58 -15.48
C ALA A 134 4.86 -2.04 -14.41
N LEU A 135 3.82 -1.33 -14.86
CA LEU A 135 2.71 -0.95 -13.97
C LEU A 135 1.84 -2.18 -13.72
N PRO A 136 1.51 -2.47 -12.44
CA PRO A 136 0.63 -3.59 -12.13
C PRO A 136 -0.78 -3.30 -12.62
N THR A 137 -1.53 -4.37 -12.91
CA THR A 137 -2.96 -4.32 -13.22
C THR A 137 -3.75 -4.96 -12.09
N GLY A 138 -4.91 -4.40 -11.81
CA GLY A 138 -5.79 -4.85 -10.72
C GLY A 138 -6.42 -6.22 -10.93
#